data_47ecb1a8eed64576a7d0d3ac651f399e
#
_entry.id   47ecb1a8eed64576a7d0d3ac651f399e
#
_cell.length_a   1.000
_cell.length_b   1.000
_cell.length_c   1.000
_cell.angle_alpha   90.00
_cell.angle_beta   90.00
_cell.angle_gamma   90.00
#
_symmetry.space_group_name_H-M   'P 1'
#
loop_
_entity.id
_entity.type
_entity.pdbx_description
1 polymer ?
#
loop_
_entity_poly.entity_id
_entity_poly.type
_entity_poly.pdbx_seq_one_letter_code
_entity_poly.pdbx_strand_id
1 'polypeptide(L)'
;MNDKVSAVLLENKVLVAKDFQSLSERDYGKDSDSGLDLSFVEALYLLKKARIEVKKGKTKLPFKKLLETGLKFDPRIQEKYIVYKDMRDRGLVVKTGFKFGCDFRVYGRGVKVKKGPKTAAEHTKWVVYTVPEDYTCSFQELSRAVRLAHSIRAEMLWAIVDAENNVTYYSVKRQLL
;
A
#
# COMPACT_ATOMS: atom_id res chain seq x y z
N MET A 1 -9.04 -22.46 -13.77
CA MET A 1 -8.87 -21.09 -14.29
C MET A 1 -9.26 -20.13 -13.18
N ASN A 2 -8.34 -19.31 -12.67
CA ASN A 2 -8.71 -18.30 -11.66
C ASN A 2 -9.39 -17.14 -12.43
N ASP A 3 -10.70 -17.08 -12.39
CA ASP A 3 -11.44 -16.00 -13.03
C ASP A 3 -11.02 -14.67 -12.42
N LYS A 4 -10.65 -13.73 -13.30
CA LYS A 4 -10.28 -12.37 -12.90
C LYS A 4 -11.52 -11.67 -12.34
N VAL A 5 -11.38 -11.10 -11.16
CA VAL A 5 -12.47 -10.33 -10.57
C VAL A 5 -12.65 -9.01 -11.30
N SER A 6 -13.90 -8.66 -11.63
CA SER A 6 -14.20 -7.40 -12.32
C SER A 6 -14.15 -6.22 -11.36
N ALA A 7 -13.43 -5.17 -11.75
CA ALA A 7 -13.26 -3.94 -10.96
C ALA A 7 -13.57 -2.71 -11.83
N VAL A 8 -14.07 -1.66 -11.22
CA VAL A 8 -14.47 -0.41 -11.90
C VAL A 8 -13.64 0.74 -11.35
N LEU A 9 -13.01 1.51 -12.24
CA LEU A 9 -12.34 2.74 -11.88
C LEU A 9 -13.39 3.81 -11.56
N LEU A 10 -13.37 4.29 -10.34
CA LEU A 10 -14.05 5.49 -9.89
C LEU A 10 -13.10 6.70 -9.96
N GLU A 11 -13.53 7.85 -9.47
CA GLU A 11 -12.73 9.07 -9.54
C GLU A 11 -11.32 8.88 -8.93
N ASN A 12 -11.24 8.45 -7.68
CA ASN A 12 -9.99 8.38 -6.91
C ASN A 12 -9.68 6.98 -6.32
N LYS A 13 -10.40 5.94 -6.73
CA LYS A 13 -10.25 4.56 -6.25
C LYS A 13 -10.76 3.57 -7.28
N VAL A 14 -10.49 2.29 -7.05
CA VAL A 14 -11.02 1.19 -7.84
C VAL A 14 -11.96 0.35 -6.99
N LEU A 15 -13.19 0.16 -7.44
CA LEU A 15 -14.22 -0.60 -6.74
C LEU A 15 -14.34 -2.00 -7.30
N VAL A 16 -14.35 -3.00 -6.43
CA VAL A 16 -14.74 -4.37 -6.72
C VAL A 16 -16.08 -4.64 -6.06
N ALA A 17 -17.16 -4.66 -6.86
CA ALA A 17 -18.51 -4.75 -6.32
C ALA A 17 -18.95 -6.18 -5.96
N LYS A 18 -18.37 -7.21 -6.61
CA LYS A 18 -18.74 -8.63 -6.43
C LYS A 18 -17.51 -9.51 -6.42
N ASP A 19 -17.64 -10.72 -5.87
CA ASP A 19 -16.62 -11.79 -5.90
C ASP A 19 -15.26 -11.38 -5.28
N PHE A 20 -15.28 -10.45 -4.33
CA PHE A 20 -14.07 -9.90 -3.73
C PHE A 20 -13.58 -10.63 -2.46
N GLN A 21 -14.27 -11.69 -2.01
CA GLN A 21 -13.95 -12.40 -0.76
C GLN A 21 -12.49 -12.85 -0.73
N SER A 22 -11.99 -13.44 -1.81
CA SER A 22 -10.60 -13.90 -1.91
C SER A 22 -9.57 -12.76 -1.83
N LEU A 23 -9.95 -11.53 -2.18
CA LEU A 23 -9.13 -10.34 -2.04
C LEU A 23 -9.20 -9.81 -0.61
N SER A 24 -10.40 -9.69 -0.03
CA SER A 24 -10.60 -9.27 1.36
C SER A 24 -9.95 -10.22 2.35
N GLU A 25 -10.03 -11.54 2.14
CA GLU A 25 -9.34 -12.55 2.95
C GLU A 25 -7.81 -12.42 2.95
N ARG A 26 -7.23 -11.80 1.93
CA ARG A 26 -5.80 -11.49 1.82
C ARG A 26 -5.46 -10.07 2.24
N ASP A 27 -6.39 -9.40 2.91
CA ASP A 27 -6.24 -8.03 3.38
C ASP A 27 -5.94 -7.00 2.28
N TYR A 28 -6.50 -7.20 1.05
CA TYR A 28 -6.55 -6.13 0.06
C TYR A 28 -7.76 -5.23 0.31
N GLY A 29 -7.61 -3.95 -0.05
CA GLY A 29 -8.68 -2.98 -0.04
C GLY A 29 -9.27 -2.67 1.34
N LYS A 30 -10.42 -2.03 1.30
CA LYS A 30 -11.24 -1.71 2.46
C LYS A 30 -12.70 -1.99 2.12
N ASP A 31 -13.39 -2.74 2.97
CA ASP A 31 -14.83 -2.98 2.83
C ASP A 31 -15.61 -1.68 2.90
N SER A 32 -16.56 -1.52 2.00
CA SER A 32 -17.53 -0.42 1.91
C SER A 32 -18.92 -0.98 1.59
N ASP A 33 -19.95 -0.14 1.70
CA ASP A 33 -21.33 -0.54 1.40
C ASP A 33 -21.52 -0.99 -0.06
N SER A 34 -20.66 -0.53 -0.96
CA SER A 34 -20.70 -0.86 -2.40
C SER A 34 -19.80 -2.03 -2.80
N GLY A 35 -19.02 -2.61 -1.87
CA GLY A 35 -18.07 -3.69 -2.13
C GLY A 35 -16.70 -3.43 -1.52
N LEU A 36 -15.65 -3.80 -2.24
CA LEU A 36 -14.27 -3.63 -1.81
C LEU A 36 -13.60 -2.45 -2.52
N ASP A 37 -13.24 -1.42 -1.77
CA ASP A 37 -12.50 -0.26 -2.26
C ASP A 37 -11.00 -0.56 -2.29
N LEU A 38 -10.40 -0.53 -3.46
CA LEU A 38 -8.95 -0.65 -3.65
C LEU A 38 -8.33 0.73 -3.87
N SER A 39 -7.19 0.99 -3.25
CA SER A 39 -6.33 2.11 -3.63
C SER A 39 -5.72 1.87 -5.01
N PHE A 40 -5.23 2.93 -5.67
CA PHE A 40 -4.54 2.78 -6.97
C PHE A 40 -3.36 1.80 -6.90
N VAL A 41 -2.59 1.84 -5.82
CA VAL A 41 -1.42 0.95 -5.65
C VAL A 41 -1.85 -0.52 -5.57
N GLU A 42 -2.91 -0.82 -4.80
CA GLU A 42 -3.48 -2.17 -4.70
C GLU A 42 -4.04 -2.65 -6.05
N ALA A 43 -4.78 -1.77 -6.72
CA ALA A 43 -5.37 -2.09 -8.03
C ALA A 43 -4.29 -2.33 -9.09
N LEU A 44 -3.24 -1.53 -9.14
CA LEU A 44 -2.09 -1.73 -10.03
C LEU A 44 -1.41 -3.08 -9.78
N TYR A 45 -1.17 -3.42 -8.50
CA TYR A 45 -0.58 -4.70 -8.13
C TYR A 45 -1.45 -5.89 -8.54
N LEU A 46 -2.74 -5.86 -8.20
CA LEU A 46 -3.68 -6.93 -8.53
C LEU A 46 -3.91 -7.08 -10.04
N LEU A 47 -3.95 -5.96 -10.78
CA LEU A 47 -4.02 -5.95 -12.24
C LEU A 47 -2.77 -6.59 -12.86
N LYS A 48 -1.56 -6.25 -12.36
CA LYS A 48 -0.31 -6.84 -12.82
C LYS A 48 -0.19 -8.34 -12.51
N LYS A 49 -0.76 -8.78 -11.38
CA LYS A 49 -0.86 -10.20 -11.00
C LYS A 49 -2.03 -10.93 -11.68
N ALA A 50 -2.71 -10.28 -12.63
CA ALA A 50 -3.87 -10.83 -13.34
C ALA A 50 -5.01 -11.35 -12.43
N ARG A 51 -5.14 -10.75 -11.22
CA ARG A 51 -6.20 -11.09 -10.25
C ARG A 51 -7.48 -10.30 -10.49
N ILE A 52 -7.36 -9.10 -11.02
CA ILE A 52 -8.50 -8.24 -11.37
C ILE A 52 -8.42 -7.79 -12.83
N GLU A 53 -9.57 -7.41 -13.38
CA GLU A 53 -9.70 -6.66 -14.62
C GLU A 53 -10.35 -5.32 -14.30
N VAL A 54 -9.67 -4.21 -14.58
CA VAL A 54 -10.18 -2.87 -14.31
C VAL A 54 -10.85 -2.29 -15.55
N LYS A 55 -12.04 -1.69 -15.37
CA LYS A 55 -12.81 -1.04 -16.43
C LYS A 55 -13.12 0.41 -16.05
N LYS A 56 -13.21 1.28 -17.07
CA LYS A 56 -13.82 2.62 -16.98
C LYS A 56 -14.97 2.68 -17.96
N GLY A 57 -16.21 2.67 -17.44
CA GLY A 57 -17.39 2.42 -18.27
C GLY A 57 -17.31 1.03 -18.93
N LYS A 58 -17.39 1.00 -20.27
CA LYS A 58 -17.28 -0.24 -21.06
C LYS A 58 -15.85 -0.61 -21.46
N THR A 59 -14.86 0.27 -21.25
CA THR A 59 -13.48 0.11 -21.73
C THR A 59 -12.60 -0.54 -20.66
N LYS A 60 -11.86 -1.59 -21.03
CA LYS A 60 -10.82 -2.18 -20.17
C LYS A 60 -9.62 -1.24 -20.08
N LEU A 61 -9.10 -1.08 -18.88
CA LEU A 61 -7.93 -0.26 -18.62
C LEU A 61 -6.68 -1.14 -18.48
N PRO A 62 -5.68 -0.99 -19.35
CA PRO A 62 -4.39 -1.61 -19.16
C PRO A 62 -3.61 -0.92 -18.02
N PHE A 63 -2.58 -1.62 -17.51
CA PHE A 63 -1.75 -1.14 -16.40
C PHE A 63 -1.25 0.30 -16.61
N LYS A 64 -0.72 0.62 -17.80
CA LYS A 64 -0.19 1.96 -18.11
C LYS A 64 -1.25 3.05 -17.94
N LYS A 65 -2.48 2.82 -18.42
CA LYS A 65 -3.58 3.79 -18.31
C LYS A 65 -4.06 3.97 -16.86
N LEU A 66 -4.06 2.89 -16.08
CA LEU A 66 -4.41 2.97 -14.65
C LEU A 66 -3.31 3.73 -13.88
N LEU A 67 -2.03 3.50 -14.20
CA LEU A 67 -0.90 4.24 -13.62
C LEU A 67 -0.97 5.73 -13.97
N GLU A 68 -1.17 6.08 -15.24
CA GLU A 68 -1.35 7.46 -15.70
C GLU A 68 -2.51 8.17 -14.96
N THR A 69 -3.57 7.43 -14.65
CA THR A 69 -4.68 7.96 -13.86
C THR A 69 -4.26 8.18 -12.41
N GLY A 70 -3.57 7.23 -11.80
CA GLY A 70 -3.08 7.34 -10.43
C GLY A 70 -2.10 8.50 -10.24
N LEU A 71 -1.22 8.77 -11.22
CA LEU A 71 -0.27 9.89 -11.21
C LEU A 71 -0.95 11.28 -11.11
N LYS A 72 -2.21 11.40 -11.56
CA LYS A 72 -2.97 12.66 -11.40
C LYS A 72 -3.36 12.94 -9.95
N PHE A 73 -3.45 11.91 -9.11
CA PHE A 73 -3.83 12.01 -7.71
C PHE A 73 -2.61 11.93 -6.77
N ASP A 74 -1.59 11.19 -7.16
CA ASP A 74 -0.37 11.03 -6.39
C ASP A 74 0.84 10.97 -7.34
N PRO A 75 1.65 12.05 -7.42
CA PRO A 75 2.84 12.09 -8.28
C PRO A 75 3.86 10.98 -7.96
N ARG A 76 3.86 10.44 -6.73
CA ARG A 76 4.76 9.38 -6.27
C ARG A 76 4.14 7.98 -6.35
N ILE A 77 3.04 7.82 -7.10
CA ILE A 77 2.33 6.54 -7.18
C ILE A 77 3.20 5.42 -7.76
N GLN A 78 4.15 5.75 -8.63
CA GLN A 78 5.04 4.77 -9.25
C GLN A 78 6.00 4.17 -8.21
N GLU A 79 6.69 5.00 -7.45
CA GLU A 79 7.59 4.59 -6.37
C GLU A 79 6.81 3.81 -5.29
N LYS A 80 5.64 4.30 -4.90
CA LYS A 80 4.76 3.61 -3.97
C LYS A 80 4.32 2.24 -4.50
N TYR A 81 4.04 2.11 -5.79
CA TYR A 81 3.72 0.83 -6.40
C TYR A 81 4.91 -0.14 -6.34
N ILE A 82 6.13 0.32 -6.61
CA ILE A 82 7.34 -0.49 -6.55
C ILE A 82 7.54 -1.05 -5.14
N VAL A 83 7.49 -0.19 -4.12
CA VAL A 83 7.61 -0.59 -2.71
C VAL A 83 6.48 -1.53 -2.29
N TYR A 84 5.24 -1.20 -2.65
CA TYR A 84 4.07 -2.04 -2.37
C TYR A 84 4.24 -3.44 -2.95
N LYS A 85 4.66 -3.51 -4.23
CA LYS A 85 4.90 -4.76 -4.93
C LYS A 85 5.97 -5.59 -4.23
N ASP A 86 7.14 -4.99 -3.90
CA ASP A 86 8.24 -5.70 -3.23
C ASP A 86 7.79 -6.29 -1.88
N MET A 87 7.09 -5.51 -1.06
CA MET A 87 6.60 -5.96 0.23
C MET A 87 5.54 -7.07 0.12
N ARG A 88 4.60 -6.93 -0.83
CA ARG A 88 3.56 -7.95 -1.06
C ARG A 88 4.15 -9.24 -1.64
N ASP A 89 5.13 -9.15 -2.52
CA ASP A 89 5.81 -10.32 -3.10
C ASP A 89 6.62 -11.08 -2.03
N ARG A 90 7.08 -10.40 -0.98
CA ARG A 90 7.67 -11.01 0.23
C ARG A 90 6.62 -11.63 1.19
N GLY A 91 5.32 -11.54 0.86
CA GLY A 91 4.23 -12.10 1.66
C GLY A 91 3.78 -11.23 2.84
N LEU A 92 4.23 -9.98 2.92
CA LEU A 92 3.80 -9.04 3.94
C LEU A 92 2.39 -8.50 3.66
N VAL A 93 1.65 -8.17 4.71
CA VAL A 93 0.35 -7.49 4.57
C VAL A 93 0.59 -5.99 4.61
N VAL A 94 0.20 -5.30 3.54
CA VAL A 94 0.42 -3.86 3.35
C VAL A 94 -0.91 -3.15 3.24
N LYS A 95 -1.12 -2.14 4.07
CA LYS A 95 -2.28 -1.25 4.07
C LYS A 95 -1.83 0.20 3.85
N THR A 96 -2.68 1.02 3.26
CA THR A 96 -2.41 2.45 3.13
C THR A 96 -2.24 3.11 4.50
N GLY A 97 -1.30 4.03 4.60
CA GLY A 97 -0.95 4.75 5.82
C GLY A 97 -1.52 6.16 5.92
N PHE A 98 -2.33 6.59 4.95
CA PHE A 98 -2.78 7.99 4.79
C PHE A 98 -3.27 8.65 6.08
N LYS A 99 -4.11 7.97 6.88
CA LYS A 99 -4.61 8.50 8.16
C LYS A 99 -3.53 8.72 9.23
N PHE A 100 -2.35 8.14 9.02
CA PHE A 100 -1.22 8.20 9.93
C PHE A 100 -0.08 9.07 9.40
N GLY A 101 -0.29 9.75 8.26
CA GLY A 101 0.74 10.60 7.64
C GLY A 101 1.96 9.82 7.11
N CYS A 102 1.80 8.54 6.79
CA CYS A 102 2.80 7.69 6.14
C CYS A 102 2.22 7.07 4.87
N ASP A 103 3.07 6.47 4.02
CA ASP A 103 2.59 5.84 2.79
C ASP A 103 1.94 4.49 3.09
N PHE A 104 2.59 3.65 3.90
CA PHE A 104 2.08 2.32 4.22
C PHE A 104 2.21 1.97 5.71
N ARG A 105 1.27 1.14 6.17
CA ARG A 105 1.36 0.35 7.39
C ARG A 105 1.56 -1.11 6.99
N VAL A 106 2.59 -1.72 7.51
CA VAL A 106 2.99 -3.07 7.13
C VAL A 106 2.91 -4.00 8.33
N TYR A 107 2.36 -5.17 8.10
CA TYR A 107 2.17 -6.23 9.08
C TYR A 107 2.99 -7.46 8.69
N GLY A 108 3.21 -8.34 9.63
CA GLY A 108 3.92 -9.59 9.39
C GLY A 108 3.21 -10.51 8.38
N ARG A 109 3.92 -11.55 7.94
CA ARG A 109 3.35 -12.57 7.06
C ARG A 109 2.21 -13.30 7.76
N GLY A 110 1.11 -13.54 7.02
CA GLY A 110 -0.05 -14.27 7.53
C GLY A 110 -0.89 -13.54 8.58
N VAL A 111 -0.53 -12.30 8.95
CA VAL A 111 -1.32 -11.49 9.89
C VAL A 111 -2.63 -11.07 9.24
N LYS A 112 -3.74 -11.27 9.96
CA LYS A 112 -5.05 -10.73 9.60
C LYS A 112 -5.25 -9.36 10.24
N VAL A 113 -5.55 -8.36 9.44
CA VAL A 113 -5.78 -7.01 9.93
C VAL A 113 -7.20 -6.89 10.48
N LYS A 114 -7.32 -6.92 11.81
CA LYS A 114 -8.62 -6.83 12.51
C LYS A 114 -8.92 -5.41 12.98
N LYS A 115 -10.20 -5.10 13.13
CA LYS A 115 -10.71 -3.95 13.88
C LYS A 115 -10.91 -4.39 15.33
N GLY A 116 -10.56 -3.53 16.31
CA GLY A 116 -10.74 -3.82 17.73
C GLY A 116 -9.46 -4.31 18.46
N PRO A 117 -9.61 -5.00 19.59
CA PRO A 117 -8.47 -5.50 20.37
C PRO A 117 -7.54 -6.38 19.54
N LYS A 118 -6.23 -6.18 19.67
CA LYS A 118 -5.21 -6.86 18.88
C LYS A 118 -4.19 -7.52 19.79
N THR A 119 -3.75 -8.70 19.43
CA THR A 119 -2.56 -9.32 20.01
C THR A 119 -1.29 -8.60 19.52
N ALA A 120 -0.17 -8.79 20.20
CA ALA A 120 1.11 -8.18 19.82
C ALA A 120 1.49 -8.48 18.35
N ALA A 121 1.20 -9.69 17.86
CA ALA A 121 1.49 -10.09 16.47
C ALA A 121 0.58 -9.43 15.44
N GLU A 122 -0.60 -8.95 15.83
CA GLU A 122 -1.60 -8.31 14.95
C GLU A 122 -1.40 -6.79 14.84
N HIS A 123 -0.41 -6.22 15.57
CA HIS A 123 -0.08 -4.80 15.44
C HIS A 123 0.68 -4.50 14.15
N THR A 124 0.60 -3.24 13.72
CA THR A 124 1.46 -2.71 12.66
C THR A 124 2.92 -2.92 13.07
N LYS A 125 3.69 -3.61 12.23
CA LYS A 125 5.11 -3.85 12.49
C LYS A 125 5.94 -2.67 12.03
N TRP A 126 5.65 -2.16 10.83
CA TRP A 126 6.37 -1.03 10.25
C TRP A 126 5.44 0.05 9.73
N VAL A 127 5.88 1.28 9.93
CA VAL A 127 5.39 2.48 9.24
C VAL A 127 6.39 2.81 8.15
N VAL A 128 5.93 2.90 6.91
CA VAL A 128 6.80 3.01 5.74
C VAL A 128 6.59 4.33 5.03
N TYR A 129 7.70 5.00 4.74
CA TYR A 129 7.78 6.17 3.89
C TYR A 129 8.55 5.80 2.63
N THR A 130 7.93 6.00 1.48
CA THR A 130 8.53 5.74 0.17
C THR A 130 9.15 7.03 -0.36
N VAL A 131 10.41 6.98 -0.71
CA VAL A 131 11.14 8.15 -1.22
C VAL A 131 12.06 7.73 -2.38
N PRO A 132 12.32 8.62 -3.36
CA PRO A 132 13.37 8.40 -4.33
C PRO A 132 14.77 8.52 -3.68
N GLU A 133 15.79 8.03 -4.34
CA GLU A 133 17.16 8.02 -3.82
C GLU A 133 17.80 9.41 -3.63
N ASP A 134 17.32 10.40 -4.36
CA ASP A 134 17.76 11.81 -4.26
C ASP A 134 16.98 12.62 -3.22
N TYR A 135 16.05 11.96 -2.47
CA TYR A 135 15.24 12.64 -1.47
C TYR A 135 16.08 13.16 -0.31
N THR A 136 15.81 14.41 0.06
CA THR A 136 16.38 15.03 1.25
C THR A 136 15.28 15.40 2.26
N CYS A 137 15.55 15.22 3.52
CA CYS A 137 14.63 15.62 4.58
C CYS A 137 15.34 16.37 5.72
N SER A 138 14.59 17.18 6.44
CA SER A 138 15.08 17.82 7.66
C SER A 138 15.06 16.83 8.82
N PHE A 139 15.91 17.07 9.84
CA PHE A 139 15.85 16.32 11.10
C PHE A 139 14.48 16.43 11.79
N GLN A 140 13.78 17.54 11.59
CA GLN A 140 12.43 17.72 12.11
C GLN A 140 11.44 16.74 11.46
N GLU A 141 11.52 16.56 10.14
CA GLU A 141 10.70 15.60 9.40
C GLU A 141 11.03 14.16 9.81
N LEU A 142 12.31 13.80 9.88
CA LEU A 142 12.78 12.52 10.36
C LEU A 142 12.25 12.23 11.77
N SER A 143 12.38 13.19 12.70
CA SER A 143 11.90 13.07 14.06
C SER A 143 10.38 12.86 14.16
N ARG A 144 9.60 13.54 13.30
CA ARG A 144 8.15 13.33 13.23
C ARG A 144 7.80 11.91 12.79
N ALA A 145 8.47 11.41 11.74
CA ALA A 145 8.26 10.05 11.24
C ALA A 145 8.58 8.99 12.30
N VAL A 146 9.70 9.11 13.00
CA VAL A 146 10.10 8.20 14.08
C VAL A 146 9.12 8.26 15.26
N ARG A 147 8.67 9.47 15.66
CA ARG A 147 7.68 9.63 16.74
C ARG A 147 6.34 9.02 16.39
N LEU A 148 5.90 9.18 15.13
CA LEU A 148 4.66 8.55 14.64
C LEU A 148 4.74 7.02 14.78
N ALA A 149 5.80 6.41 14.26
CA ALA A 149 6.00 4.97 14.37
C ALA A 149 5.98 4.51 15.84
N HIS A 150 6.72 5.22 16.72
CA HIS A 150 6.76 4.93 18.15
C HIS A 150 5.37 5.04 18.82
N SER A 151 4.55 6.04 18.46
CA SER A 151 3.21 6.25 19.04
C SER A 151 2.24 5.09 18.78
N ILE A 152 2.46 4.36 17.71
CA ILE A 152 1.65 3.16 17.35
C ILE A 152 2.42 1.85 17.59
N ARG A 153 3.52 1.89 18.33
CA ARG A 153 4.36 0.73 18.64
C ARG A 153 4.91 0.01 17.41
N ALA A 154 5.23 0.76 16.36
CA ALA A 154 5.80 0.25 15.11
C ALA A 154 7.24 0.76 14.94
N GLU A 155 7.98 0.14 14.02
CA GLU A 155 9.27 0.63 13.56
C GLU A 155 9.08 1.53 12.33
N MET A 156 9.88 2.58 12.23
CA MET A 156 9.91 3.45 11.06
C MET A 156 10.86 2.89 10.00
N LEU A 157 10.39 2.75 8.76
CA LEU A 157 11.19 2.39 7.60
C LEU A 157 11.16 3.49 6.55
N TRP A 158 12.33 3.87 6.07
CA TRP A 158 12.51 4.50 4.77
C TRP A 158 12.63 3.41 3.71
N ALA A 159 11.74 3.43 2.69
CA ALA A 159 11.82 2.58 1.52
C ALA A 159 12.30 3.45 0.36
N ILE A 160 13.59 3.35 0.05
CA ILE A 160 14.26 4.15 -0.96
C ILE A 160 14.19 3.43 -2.29
N VAL A 161 13.66 4.09 -3.30
CA VAL A 161 13.55 3.58 -4.66
C VAL A 161 14.64 4.24 -5.50
N ASP A 162 15.53 3.42 -6.07
CA ASP A 162 16.59 3.91 -6.97
C ASP A 162 16.12 4.06 -8.42
N ALA A 163 16.98 4.62 -9.26
CA ALA A 163 16.71 4.85 -10.68
C ALA A 163 16.45 3.54 -11.46
N GLU A 164 16.91 2.40 -10.95
CA GLU A 164 16.70 1.07 -11.55
C GLU A 164 15.44 0.37 -11.03
N ASN A 165 14.65 1.05 -10.18
CA ASN A 165 13.46 0.55 -9.48
C ASN A 165 13.74 -0.57 -8.47
N ASN A 166 14.95 -0.65 -7.90
CA ASN A 166 15.21 -1.48 -6.74
C ASN A 166 14.79 -0.74 -5.45
N VAL A 167 14.53 -1.50 -4.40
CA VAL A 167 14.12 -0.93 -3.10
C VAL A 167 15.10 -1.31 -2.02
N THR A 168 15.65 -0.30 -1.36
CA THR A 168 16.47 -0.46 -0.15
C THR A 168 15.70 0.05 1.07
N TYR A 169 15.71 -0.71 2.15
CA TYR A 169 15.01 -0.36 3.38
C TYR A 169 15.97 0.05 4.47
N TYR A 170 15.73 1.21 5.08
CA TYR A 170 16.45 1.67 6.27
C TYR A 170 15.49 1.79 7.45
N SER A 171 15.83 1.14 8.57
CA SER A 171 15.12 1.31 9.83
C SER A 171 15.74 2.46 10.62
N VAL A 172 14.90 3.40 11.07
CA VAL A 172 15.34 4.53 11.88
C VAL A 172 14.65 4.49 13.23
N LYS A 173 15.42 4.50 14.31
CA LYS A 173 14.94 4.38 15.69
C LYS A 173 15.47 5.53 16.55
N ARG A 174 14.63 5.99 17.49
CA ARG A 174 15.06 6.88 18.55
C ARG A 174 15.85 6.07 19.58
N GLN A 175 17.06 6.49 19.87
CA GLN A 175 17.86 5.94 20.95
C GLN A 175 17.61 6.76 22.22
N LEU A 176 17.31 6.08 23.31
CA LEU A 176 17.29 6.65 24.66
C LEU A 176 18.62 6.26 25.32
N LEU A 177 19.36 7.25 25.79
CA LEU A 177 20.61 7.07 26.52
C LEU A 177 20.35 7.13 28.03
#